data_71620988236a134e2703703f93c70201
#
_entry.id   71620988236a134e2703703f93c70201
#
_cell.length_a   1.000
_cell.length_b   1.000
_cell.length_c   1.000
_cell.angle_alpha   90.00
_cell.angle_beta   90.00
_cell.angle_gamma   90.00
#
_symmetry.space_group_name_H-M   'P 1'
#
loop_
_entity.id
_entity.type
_entity.pdbx_description
1 polymer ?
#
loop_
_entity_poly.entity_id
_entity_poly.type
_entity_poly.pdbx_seq_one_letter_code
_entity_poly.pdbx_strand_id
1 'polypeptide(L)'
;MAKQKRFATHITAVNGKRVYLSAGSKEELEKKILQAQIERNAGVDISDVTTFAEYADLWLRVYKSPPKIRESSYKIVAANLRNHVLPFFGDMRLREIKPMHIQMFLTSLGDTSKSLQAKCFQIVKGVLASAADNGLIAKSPVSSTDKAGGRPTKEMKPLTAKQSKELLENLEGKRPYAFVLIALSTGMRRGEILGLMWEDVDLDSNLIHVRHNLTFPCDSNHAAVSTVLKTTSSRRDVPITPALKEFLLNEERTSPYVIHMQDGEVLSKSSFRAMWRTVNAARPSGVEDCHPHLLRHTFTTRCISSGMDPTSVQHLLGHKDLSVTMGIYNHYLEEERHENTVQLLHGALAYLC
;
A
#
# COMPACT_ATOMS: atom_id res chain seq x y z
N MET A 1 -42.01 -40.44 2.57
CA MET A 1 -40.88 -39.69 3.20
C MET A 1 -41.28 -39.33 4.63
N ALA A 2 -40.66 -39.92 5.65
CA ALA A 2 -41.00 -39.67 7.05
C ALA A 2 -40.59 -38.20 7.40
N LYS A 3 -41.55 -37.42 7.91
CA LYS A 3 -41.27 -36.05 8.43
C LYS A 3 -40.31 -36.19 9.62
N GLN A 4 -39.07 -35.72 9.45
CA GLN A 4 -38.09 -35.68 10.51
C GLN A 4 -38.62 -34.79 11.65
N LYS A 5 -38.71 -35.33 12.86
CA LYS A 5 -39.25 -34.65 14.05
C LYS A 5 -38.31 -33.49 14.40
N ARG A 6 -38.76 -32.23 14.28
CA ARG A 6 -38.02 -31.05 14.66
C ARG A 6 -38.37 -30.60 16.07
N PHE A 7 -37.38 -30.30 16.87
CA PHE A 7 -37.55 -29.70 18.18
C PHE A 7 -37.51 -28.18 18.02
N ALA A 8 -38.42 -27.45 18.65
CA ALA A 8 -38.51 -26.00 18.54
C ALA A 8 -38.86 -25.34 19.87
N THR A 9 -38.33 -24.16 20.10
CA THR A 9 -38.66 -23.29 21.25
C THR A 9 -38.51 -21.82 20.82
N HIS A 10 -38.75 -20.89 21.75
CA HIS A 10 -38.50 -19.48 21.48
C HIS A 10 -37.78 -18.85 22.66
N ILE A 11 -36.96 -17.80 22.36
CA ILE A 11 -36.33 -16.96 23.34
C ILE A 11 -36.74 -15.51 23.05
N THR A 12 -36.96 -14.72 24.08
CA THR A 12 -37.24 -13.29 23.94
C THR A 12 -35.92 -12.52 23.79
N ALA A 13 -35.76 -11.77 22.70
CA ALA A 13 -34.64 -10.89 22.45
C ALA A 13 -34.63 -9.66 23.38
N VAL A 14 -33.55 -8.91 23.40
CA VAL A 14 -33.40 -7.68 24.23
C VAL A 14 -34.46 -6.63 23.89
N ASN A 15 -34.87 -6.55 22.63
CA ASN A 15 -35.93 -5.65 22.15
C ASN A 15 -37.37 -6.16 22.38
N GLY A 16 -37.52 -7.27 23.11
CA GLY A 16 -38.85 -7.88 23.40
C GLY A 16 -39.42 -8.80 22.31
N LYS A 17 -38.79 -8.91 21.13
CA LYS A 17 -39.22 -9.80 20.05
C LYS A 17 -38.95 -11.27 20.38
N ARG A 18 -39.85 -12.15 19.98
CA ARG A 18 -39.68 -13.60 20.11
C ARG A 18 -38.86 -14.14 18.94
N VAL A 19 -37.78 -14.82 19.24
CA VAL A 19 -36.91 -15.50 18.26
C VAL A 19 -37.13 -16.99 18.38
N TYR A 20 -37.57 -17.62 17.30
CA TYR A 20 -37.84 -19.06 17.28
C TYR A 20 -36.55 -19.81 16.92
N LEU A 21 -36.21 -20.80 17.75
CA LEU A 21 -35.07 -21.68 17.55
C LEU A 21 -35.59 -23.09 17.23
N SER A 22 -35.04 -23.75 16.24
CA SER A 22 -35.35 -25.12 15.89
C SER A 22 -34.10 -25.92 15.54
N ALA A 23 -34.15 -27.23 15.81
CA ALA A 23 -33.04 -28.14 15.53
C ALA A 23 -33.55 -29.56 15.23
N GLY A 24 -32.68 -30.38 14.63
CA GLY A 24 -32.95 -31.77 14.31
C GLY A 24 -32.85 -32.71 15.53
N SER A 25 -32.13 -32.29 16.58
CA SER A 25 -32.03 -33.03 17.85
C SER A 25 -32.25 -32.11 19.05
N LYS A 26 -32.56 -32.71 20.21
CA LYS A 26 -32.75 -31.98 21.47
C LYS A 26 -31.44 -31.35 21.95
N GLU A 27 -30.32 -32.06 21.82
CA GLU A 27 -28.98 -31.57 22.17
C GLU A 27 -28.54 -30.35 21.35
N GLU A 28 -28.84 -30.38 20.05
CA GLU A 28 -28.57 -29.25 19.16
C GLU A 28 -29.42 -28.03 19.54
N LEU A 29 -30.69 -28.26 19.91
CA LEU A 29 -31.57 -27.19 20.35
C LEU A 29 -31.09 -26.57 21.66
N GLU A 30 -30.67 -27.37 22.63
CA GLU A 30 -30.09 -26.89 23.91
C GLU A 30 -28.83 -26.04 23.68
N LYS A 31 -27.94 -26.46 22.79
CA LYS A 31 -26.76 -25.65 22.40
C LYS A 31 -27.15 -24.29 21.79
N LYS A 32 -28.18 -24.27 20.91
CA LYS A 32 -28.69 -23.03 20.31
C LYS A 32 -29.33 -22.11 21.36
N ILE A 33 -30.06 -22.67 22.33
CA ILE A 33 -30.64 -21.91 23.43
C ILE A 33 -29.55 -21.27 24.29
N LEU A 34 -28.54 -22.05 24.70
CA LEU A 34 -27.44 -21.56 25.52
C LEU A 34 -26.68 -20.45 24.81
N GLN A 35 -26.36 -20.63 23.51
CA GLN A 35 -25.70 -19.63 22.71
C GLN A 35 -26.51 -18.32 22.64
N ALA A 36 -27.81 -18.40 22.37
CA ALA A 36 -28.68 -17.24 22.30
C ALA A 36 -28.84 -16.54 23.67
N GLN A 37 -28.81 -17.28 24.77
CA GLN A 37 -28.81 -16.70 26.13
C GLN A 37 -27.50 -15.95 26.43
N ILE A 38 -26.36 -16.51 26.04
CA ILE A 38 -25.04 -15.86 26.18
C ILE A 38 -25.00 -14.54 25.41
N GLU A 39 -25.44 -14.57 24.13
CA GLU A 39 -25.48 -13.39 23.27
C GLU A 39 -26.42 -12.31 23.84
N ARG A 40 -27.62 -12.69 24.28
CA ARG A 40 -28.57 -11.77 24.93
C ARG A 40 -28.00 -11.15 26.21
N ASN A 41 -27.34 -11.95 27.04
CA ASN A 41 -26.69 -11.45 28.27
C ASN A 41 -25.52 -10.53 27.99
N ALA A 42 -24.87 -10.66 26.83
CA ALA A 42 -23.86 -9.75 26.31
C ALA A 42 -24.47 -8.47 25.66
N GLY A 43 -25.80 -8.29 25.73
CA GLY A 43 -26.48 -7.10 25.17
C GLY A 43 -26.72 -7.17 23.66
N VAL A 44 -26.47 -8.30 23.00
CA VAL A 44 -26.69 -8.48 21.55
C VAL A 44 -28.16 -8.73 21.26
N ASP A 45 -28.73 -7.99 20.31
CA ASP A 45 -30.07 -8.26 19.83
C ASP A 45 -30.11 -9.53 18.97
N ILE A 46 -30.55 -10.64 19.57
CA ILE A 46 -30.67 -11.93 18.89
C ILE A 46 -31.70 -11.96 17.76
N SER A 47 -32.56 -10.94 17.64
CA SER A 47 -33.50 -10.78 16.53
C SER A 47 -32.93 -10.05 15.33
N ASP A 48 -31.72 -9.50 15.46
CA ASP A 48 -31.04 -8.76 14.38
C ASP A 48 -30.64 -9.73 13.25
N VAL A 49 -31.04 -9.41 12.05
CA VAL A 49 -30.80 -10.18 10.82
C VAL A 49 -29.85 -9.47 9.87
N THR A 50 -29.18 -8.40 10.33
CA THR A 50 -28.26 -7.59 9.52
C THR A 50 -27.21 -8.47 8.85
N THR A 51 -27.13 -8.34 7.54
CA THR A 51 -26.13 -9.04 6.73
C THR A 51 -24.78 -8.34 6.78
N PHE A 52 -23.74 -9.06 6.42
CA PHE A 52 -22.40 -8.47 6.29
C PHE A 52 -22.38 -7.33 5.24
N ALA A 53 -23.10 -7.49 4.12
CA ALA A 53 -23.13 -6.48 3.06
C ALA A 53 -23.76 -5.17 3.55
N GLU A 54 -24.92 -5.25 4.23
CA GLU A 54 -25.61 -4.07 4.77
C GLU A 54 -24.71 -3.31 5.78
N TYR A 55 -24.09 -4.03 6.69
CA TYR A 55 -23.24 -3.41 7.68
C TYR A 55 -21.91 -2.92 7.10
N ALA A 56 -21.31 -3.64 6.17
CA ALA A 56 -20.06 -3.24 5.51
C ALA A 56 -20.24 -1.94 4.71
N ASP A 57 -21.40 -1.74 4.07
CA ASP A 57 -21.70 -0.48 3.39
C ASP A 57 -21.84 0.70 4.39
N LEU A 58 -22.53 0.48 5.50
CA LEU A 58 -22.60 1.46 6.58
C LEU A 58 -21.21 1.76 7.17
N TRP A 59 -20.43 0.72 7.46
CA TRP A 59 -19.06 0.86 7.96
C TRP A 59 -18.18 1.65 7.00
N LEU A 60 -18.26 1.37 5.70
CA LEU A 60 -17.49 2.07 4.69
C LEU A 60 -17.84 3.56 4.68
N ARG A 61 -19.13 3.90 4.71
CA ARG A 61 -19.61 5.29 4.74
C ARG A 61 -19.24 6.01 6.03
N VAL A 62 -19.38 5.36 7.18
CA VAL A 62 -19.18 6.01 8.49
C VAL A 62 -17.71 6.08 8.87
N TYR A 63 -16.94 5.02 8.67
CA TYR A 63 -15.58 4.90 9.21
C TYR A 63 -14.48 5.10 8.17
N LYS A 64 -14.77 4.97 6.88
CA LYS A 64 -13.78 5.02 5.80
C LYS A 64 -14.02 6.09 4.75
N SER A 65 -15.09 6.90 4.84
CA SER A 65 -15.31 7.99 3.88
C SER A 65 -14.37 9.18 4.15
N PRO A 66 -14.03 9.97 3.12
CA PRO A 66 -13.39 11.28 3.31
C PRO A 66 -14.18 12.19 4.25
N PRO A 67 -13.53 13.03 5.06
CA PRO A 67 -12.07 13.26 5.13
C PRO A 67 -11.29 12.30 6.03
N LYS A 68 -11.95 11.27 6.64
CA LYS A 68 -11.29 10.30 7.55
C LYS A 68 -10.14 9.55 6.88
N ILE A 69 -10.32 9.19 5.62
CA ILE A 69 -9.25 8.67 4.76
C ILE A 69 -9.24 9.44 3.43
N ARG A 70 -8.12 9.38 2.73
CA ARG A 70 -8.00 10.01 1.41
C ARG A 70 -8.94 9.33 0.41
N GLU A 71 -9.46 10.11 -0.55
CA GLU A 71 -10.33 9.63 -1.63
C GLU A 71 -9.77 8.41 -2.36
N SER A 72 -8.47 8.44 -2.69
CA SER A 72 -7.79 7.31 -3.33
C SER A 72 -7.79 6.03 -2.48
N SER A 73 -7.63 6.16 -1.17
CA SER A 73 -7.69 5.04 -0.23
C SER A 73 -9.10 4.49 -0.09
N TYR A 74 -10.10 5.38 -0.02
CA TYR A 74 -11.51 5.01 -0.02
C TYR A 74 -11.87 4.16 -1.25
N LYS A 75 -11.48 4.59 -2.45
CA LYS A 75 -11.75 3.85 -3.70
C LYS A 75 -11.11 2.47 -3.71
N ILE A 76 -9.89 2.33 -3.16
CA ILE A 76 -9.22 1.03 -3.03
C ILE A 76 -9.98 0.12 -2.05
N VAL A 77 -10.39 0.64 -0.89
CA VAL A 77 -11.14 -0.13 0.10
C VAL A 77 -12.49 -0.55 -0.47
N ALA A 78 -13.23 0.38 -1.10
CA ALA A 78 -14.52 0.10 -1.72
C ALA A 78 -14.43 -0.94 -2.85
N ALA A 79 -13.40 -0.85 -3.70
CA ALA A 79 -13.17 -1.83 -4.76
C ALA A 79 -12.85 -3.22 -4.20
N ASN A 80 -11.95 -3.32 -3.21
CA ASN A 80 -11.61 -4.60 -2.60
C ASN A 80 -12.80 -5.21 -1.84
N LEU A 81 -13.58 -4.38 -1.14
CA LEU A 81 -14.82 -4.82 -0.49
C LEU A 81 -15.77 -5.44 -1.52
N ARG A 82 -16.08 -4.71 -2.59
CA ARG A 82 -17.04 -5.14 -3.62
C ARG A 82 -16.57 -6.37 -4.39
N ASN A 83 -15.30 -6.39 -4.82
CA ASN A 83 -14.82 -7.39 -5.76
C ASN A 83 -14.36 -8.70 -5.09
N HIS A 84 -13.97 -8.65 -3.81
CA HIS A 84 -13.34 -9.79 -3.15
C HIS A 84 -14.03 -10.20 -1.85
N VAL A 85 -14.53 -9.26 -1.05
CA VAL A 85 -15.09 -9.56 0.28
C VAL A 85 -16.59 -9.86 0.21
N LEU A 86 -17.36 -9.01 -0.44
CA LEU A 86 -18.82 -9.19 -0.55
C LEU A 86 -19.23 -10.47 -1.29
N PRO A 87 -18.54 -10.94 -2.34
CA PRO A 87 -18.90 -12.22 -2.96
C PRO A 87 -18.86 -13.42 -2.02
N PHE A 88 -18.07 -13.34 -0.93
CA PHE A 88 -17.97 -14.43 0.04
C PHE A 88 -18.88 -14.21 1.27
N PHE A 89 -18.87 -13.00 1.84
CA PHE A 89 -19.55 -12.73 3.11
C PHE A 89 -20.89 -12.02 2.95
N GLY A 90 -21.19 -11.43 1.79
CA GLY A 90 -22.25 -10.45 1.64
C GLY A 90 -23.60 -10.88 2.21
N ASP A 91 -24.06 -12.07 1.85
CA ASP A 91 -25.36 -12.61 2.26
C ASP A 91 -25.35 -13.26 3.65
N MET A 92 -24.17 -13.41 4.27
CA MET A 92 -24.07 -14.02 5.59
C MET A 92 -24.54 -13.02 6.66
N ARG A 93 -25.35 -13.48 7.60
CA ARG A 93 -25.67 -12.67 8.79
C ARG A 93 -24.45 -12.51 9.65
N LEU A 94 -24.20 -11.30 10.17
CA LEU A 94 -23.02 -11.00 11.01
C LEU A 94 -22.84 -12.01 12.14
N ARG A 95 -23.92 -12.42 12.78
CA ARG A 95 -23.93 -13.37 13.90
C ARG A 95 -23.58 -14.81 13.51
N GLU A 96 -23.72 -15.16 12.25
CA GLU A 96 -23.45 -16.52 11.73
C GLU A 96 -21.98 -16.66 11.29
N ILE A 97 -21.23 -15.53 11.19
CA ILE A 97 -19.84 -15.55 10.79
C ILE A 97 -18.99 -16.11 11.94
N LYS A 98 -18.31 -17.22 11.67
CA LYS A 98 -17.45 -17.94 12.63
C LYS A 98 -15.98 -17.85 12.21
N PRO A 99 -15.01 -18.12 13.10
CA PRO A 99 -13.59 -18.17 12.76
C PRO A 99 -13.28 -19.05 11.53
N MET A 100 -13.99 -20.18 11.38
CA MET A 100 -13.84 -21.06 10.22
C MET A 100 -14.13 -20.34 8.88
N HIS A 101 -15.14 -19.47 8.84
CA HIS A 101 -15.49 -18.71 7.64
C HIS A 101 -14.37 -17.73 7.27
N ILE A 102 -13.63 -17.19 8.25
CA ILE A 102 -12.47 -16.35 8.00
C ILE A 102 -11.36 -17.14 7.31
N GLN A 103 -11.07 -18.37 7.79
CA GLN A 103 -10.08 -19.24 7.17
C GLN A 103 -10.51 -19.67 5.76
N MET A 104 -11.78 -20.04 5.58
CA MET A 104 -12.31 -20.38 4.26
C MET A 104 -12.20 -19.20 3.28
N PHE A 105 -12.48 -17.98 3.74
CA PHE A 105 -12.30 -16.77 2.94
C PHE A 105 -10.84 -16.56 2.54
N LEU A 106 -9.91 -16.64 3.48
CA LEU A 106 -8.49 -16.47 3.18
C LEU A 106 -8.00 -17.53 2.18
N THR A 107 -8.46 -18.77 2.33
CA THR A 107 -8.18 -19.85 1.38
C THR A 107 -8.80 -19.59 0.01
N SER A 108 -10.03 -19.05 -0.05
CA SER A 108 -10.72 -18.76 -1.31
C SER A 108 -10.05 -17.66 -2.15
N LEU A 109 -9.26 -16.79 -1.52
CA LEU A 109 -8.45 -15.80 -2.24
C LEU A 109 -7.32 -16.44 -3.07
N GLY A 110 -7.01 -17.71 -2.84
CA GLY A 110 -6.12 -18.53 -3.66
C GLY A 110 -4.73 -17.92 -3.84
N ASP A 111 -4.22 -17.98 -5.07
CA ASP A 111 -2.89 -17.49 -5.44
C ASP A 111 -2.84 -15.98 -5.76
N THR A 112 -3.73 -15.19 -5.15
CA THR A 112 -3.63 -13.73 -5.26
C THR A 112 -2.43 -13.18 -4.48
N SER A 113 -2.03 -11.93 -4.75
CA SER A 113 -0.87 -11.34 -4.09
C SER A 113 -1.09 -11.19 -2.57
N LYS A 114 -0.03 -11.41 -1.79
CA LYS A 114 -0.03 -11.20 -0.33
C LYS A 114 -0.58 -9.83 0.06
N SER A 115 -0.26 -8.78 -0.72
CA SER A 115 -0.76 -7.41 -0.48
C SER A 115 -2.28 -7.30 -0.65
N LEU A 116 -2.88 -7.98 -1.66
CA LEU A 116 -4.32 -8.00 -1.86
C LEU A 116 -5.01 -8.75 -0.72
N GLN A 117 -4.52 -9.95 -0.39
CA GLN A 117 -5.07 -10.73 0.72
C GLN A 117 -5.02 -9.97 2.05
N ALA A 118 -3.90 -9.30 2.35
CA ALA A 118 -3.78 -8.47 3.55
C ALA A 118 -4.79 -7.32 3.57
N LYS A 119 -5.03 -6.65 2.44
CA LYS A 119 -6.04 -5.58 2.33
C LYS A 119 -7.46 -6.12 2.53
N CYS A 120 -7.81 -7.23 1.90
CA CYS A 120 -9.12 -7.87 2.07
C CYS A 120 -9.33 -8.32 3.52
N PHE A 121 -8.33 -8.94 4.12
CA PHE A 121 -8.37 -9.35 5.53
C PHE A 121 -8.56 -8.16 6.47
N GLN A 122 -7.86 -7.03 6.26
CA GLN A 122 -8.03 -5.82 7.05
C GLN A 122 -9.45 -5.23 6.94
N ILE A 123 -10.09 -5.35 5.78
CA ILE A 123 -11.49 -4.94 5.60
C ILE A 123 -12.40 -5.83 6.46
N VAL A 124 -12.31 -7.15 6.33
CA VAL A 124 -13.10 -8.10 7.13
C VAL A 124 -12.90 -7.88 8.61
N LYS A 125 -11.65 -7.76 9.05
CA LYS A 125 -11.29 -7.47 10.45
C LYS A 125 -11.94 -6.17 10.92
N GLY A 126 -11.85 -5.09 10.13
CA GLY A 126 -12.40 -3.78 10.48
C GLY A 126 -13.93 -3.78 10.58
N VAL A 127 -14.62 -4.43 9.65
CA VAL A 127 -16.08 -4.56 9.66
C VAL A 127 -16.54 -5.35 10.90
N LEU A 128 -15.96 -6.53 11.16
CA LEU A 128 -16.37 -7.40 12.25
C LEU A 128 -15.97 -6.85 13.63
N ALA A 129 -14.85 -6.16 13.76
CA ALA A 129 -14.50 -5.46 15.00
C ALA A 129 -15.51 -4.33 15.28
N SER A 130 -15.81 -3.50 14.26
CA SER A 130 -16.83 -2.45 14.40
C SER A 130 -18.21 -2.99 14.72
N ALA A 131 -18.60 -4.15 14.15
CA ALA A 131 -19.87 -4.80 14.48
C ALA A 131 -19.92 -5.24 15.95
N ALA A 132 -18.81 -5.72 16.49
CA ALA A 132 -18.72 -6.06 17.92
C ALA A 132 -18.77 -4.81 18.80
N ASP A 133 -18.04 -3.75 18.46
CA ASP A 133 -18.03 -2.48 19.19
C ASP A 133 -19.41 -1.81 19.21
N ASN A 134 -20.23 -2.03 18.17
CA ASN A 134 -21.60 -1.52 18.10
C ASN A 134 -22.67 -2.53 18.60
N GLY A 135 -22.27 -3.64 19.24
CA GLY A 135 -23.18 -4.58 19.88
C GLY A 135 -24.02 -5.47 18.94
N LEU A 136 -23.67 -5.52 17.63
CA LEU A 136 -24.35 -6.38 16.66
C LEU A 136 -23.93 -7.86 16.78
N ILE A 137 -22.72 -8.09 17.26
CA ILE A 137 -22.17 -9.41 17.61
C ILE A 137 -21.45 -9.34 18.96
N ALA A 138 -21.44 -10.43 19.71
CA ALA A 138 -20.85 -10.45 21.06
C ALA A 138 -19.32 -10.20 21.07
N LYS A 139 -18.63 -10.70 20.04
CA LYS A 139 -17.20 -10.48 19.80
C LYS A 139 -16.85 -10.72 18.35
N SER A 140 -15.78 -10.09 17.88
CA SER A 140 -15.26 -10.36 16.55
C SER A 140 -14.77 -11.82 16.45
N PRO A 141 -15.16 -12.56 15.40
CA PRO A 141 -14.68 -13.92 15.16
C PRO A 141 -13.26 -13.97 14.61
N VAL A 142 -12.64 -12.82 14.30
CA VAL A 142 -11.26 -12.74 13.78
C VAL A 142 -10.28 -13.01 14.91
N SER A 143 -9.47 -14.07 14.77
CA SER A 143 -8.41 -14.40 15.73
C SER A 143 -7.13 -13.61 15.48
N SER A 144 -6.32 -13.42 16.52
CA SER A 144 -4.96 -12.86 16.40
C SER A 144 -4.01 -13.78 15.61
N THR A 145 -4.34 -15.06 15.51
CA THR A 145 -3.57 -16.06 14.72
C THR A 145 -3.94 -16.10 13.26
N ASP A 146 -5.06 -15.46 12.84
CA ASP A 146 -5.46 -15.39 11.45
C ASP A 146 -4.46 -14.53 10.66
N LYS A 147 -3.86 -15.10 9.63
CA LYS A 147 -2.87 -14.44 8.79
C LYS A 147 -3.26 -14.54 7.33
N ALA A 148 -3.21 -13.41 6.64
CA ALA A 148 -3.27 -13.39 5.19
C ALA A 148 -2.05 -14.11 4.62
N GLY A 149 -2.30 -15.02 3.68
CA GLY A 149 -1.29 -15.73 2.92
C GLY A 149 -0.97 -15.01 1.62
N GLY A 150 -1.02 -15.75 0.53
CA GLY A 150 -0.87 -15.27 -0.85
C GLY A 150 0.56 -15.26 -1.36
N ARG A 151 0.65 -15.09 -2.68
CA ARG A 151 1.93 -15.07 -3.37
C ARG A 151 2.80 -13.91 -2.88
N PRO A 152 4.05 -14.17 -2.50
CA PRO A 152 4.96 -13.11 -2.07
C PRO A 152 5.12 -12.05 -3.17
N THR A 153 5.36 -10.82 -2.78
CA THR A 153 5.69 -9.76 -3.73
C THR A 153 7.03 -10.10 -4.38
N LYS A 154 7.09 -10.01 -5.71
CA LYS A 154 8.35 -10.19 -6.44
C LYS A 154 9.36 -9.17 -5.92
N GLU A 155 10.54 -9.66 -5.62
CA GLU A 155 11.62 -8.80 -5.15
C GLU A 155 12.04 -7.82 -6.26
N MET A 156 12.19 -6.59 -5.88
CA MET A 156 12.57 -5.51 -6.80
C MET A 156 14.09 -5.38 -6.77
N LYS A 157 14.77 -5.88 -7.80
CA LYS A 157 16.22 -5.71 -7.94
C LYS A 157 16.55 -4.31 -8.45
N PRO A 158 17.43 -3.54 -7.76
CA PRO A 158 17.85 -2.23 -8.22
C PRO A 158 18.64 -2.34 -9.53
N LEU A 159 18.65 -1.27 -10.33
CA LEU A 159 19.48 -1.22 -11.52
C LEU A 159 20.97 -1.18 -11.13
N THR A 160 21.80 -1.94 -11.82
CA THR A 160 23.26 -1.82 -11.70
C THR A 160 23.75 -0.46 -12.23
N ALA A 161 25.02 -0.10 -11.94
CA ALA A 161 25.63 1.11 -12.50
C ALA A 161 25.57 1.13 -14.03
N LYS A 162 25.93 -0.01 -14.63
CA LYS A 162 25.91 -0.19 -16.08
C LYS A 162 24.50 -0.02 -16.65
N GLN A 163 23.49 -0.66 -16.03
CA GLN A 163 22.10 -0.56 -16.47
C GLN A 163 21.53 0.84 -16.31
N SER A 164 21.89 1.56 -15.23
CA SER A 164 21.46 2.95 -15.04
C SER A 164 22.04 3.88 -16.12
N LYS A 165 23.31 3.69 -16.47
CA LYS A 165 23.98 4.42 -17.54
C LYS A 165 23.37 4.09 -18.90
N GLU A 166 23.22 2.84 -19.24
CA GLU A 166 22.58 2.35 -20.47
C GLU A 166 21.16 2.89 -20.65
N LEU A 167 20.36 2.93 -19.55
CA LEU A 167 19.02 3.51 -19.58
C LEU A 167 19.04 4.99 -19.95
N LEU A 168 19.95 5.77 -19.37
CA LEU A 168 20.09 7.20 -19.68
C LEU A 168 20.57 7.41 -21.11
N GLU A 169 21.57 6.66 -21.58
CA GLU A 169 22.05 6.70 -22.96
C GLU A 169 20.94 6.37 -23.97
N ASN A 170 20.15 5.32 -23.71
CA ASN A 170 19.01 4.94 -24.55
C ASN A 170 17.87 5.96 -24.57
N LEU A 171 17.84 6.87 -23.58
CA LEU A 171 16.83 7.93 -23.45
C LEU A 171 17.32 9.31 -23.87
N GLU A 172 18.60 9.46 -24.20
CA GLU A 172 19.16 10.74 -24.60
C GLU A 172 18.37 11.37 -25.74
N GLY A 173 18.10 12.66 -25.64
CA GLY A 173 17.24 13.41 -26.58
C GLY A 173 15.77 13.04 -26.56
N LYS A 174 15.33 12.13 -25.70
CA LYS A 174 13.91 11.75 -25.55
C LYS A 174 13.27 12.40 -24.33
N ARG A 175 12.01 12.72 -24.42
CA ARG A 175 11.23 13.37 -23.37
C ARG A 175 11.37 12.78 -21.95
N PRO A 176 11.46 11.45 -21.73
CA PRO A 176 11.58 10.89 -20.39
C PRO A 176 12.96 11.00 -19.77
N TYR A 177 13.98 11.45 -20.50
CA TYR A 177 15.37 11.58 -20.02
C TYR A 177 15.45 12.39 -18.72
N ALA A 178 14.87 13.60 -18.73
CA ALA A 178 14.85 14.49 -17.57
C ALA A 178 14.27 13.80 -16.31
N PHE A 179 13.13 13.11 -16.47
CA PHE A 179 12.51 12.40 -15.35
C PHE A 179 13.43 11.30 -14.78
N VAL A 180 14.03 10.51 -15.66
CA VAL A 180 14.88 9.37 -15.25
C VAL A 180 16.16 9.86 -14.60
N LEU A 181 16.79 10.92 -15.15
CA LEU A 181 17.97 11.54 -14.58
C LEU A 181 17.69 12.11 -13.18
N ILE A 182 16.61 12.89 -13.02
CA ILE A 182 16.21 13.43 -11.71
C ILE A 182 15.93 12.27 -10.73
N ALA A 183 15.19 11.24 -11.15
CA ALA A 183 14.85 10.11 -10.28
C ALA A 183 16.09 9.36 -9.78
N LEU A 184 17.05 9.08 -10.66
CA LEU A 184 18.29 8.38 -10.34
C LEU A 184 19.28 9.22 -9.55
N SER A 185 19.23 10.56 -9.67
CA SER A 185 20.13 11.49 -8.98
C SER A 185 19.62 11.94 -7.61
N THR A 186 18.30 11.86 -7.36
CA THR A 186 17.68 12.46 -6.17
C THR A 186 16.84 11.50 -5.35
N GLY A 187 16.43 10.38 -5.93
CA GLY A 187 15.49 9.44 -5.32
C GLY A 187 14.11 10.03 -5.03
N MET A 188 13.73 11.18 -5.59
CA MET A 188 12.41 11.81 -5.42
C MET A 188 11.28 10.89 -5.85
N ARG A 189 10.09 11.07 -5.23
CA ARG A 189 8.90 10.33 -5.64
C ARG A 189 8.39 10.81 -7.00
N ARG A 190 7.74 9.94 -7.75
CA ARG A 190 7.12 10.28 -9.05
C ARG A 190 6.36 11.61 -9.02
N GLY A 191 5.50 11.80 -8.03
CA GLY A 191 4.68 13.01 -7.93
C GLY A 191 5.49 14.25 -7.58
N GLU A 192 6.57 14.12 -6.82
CA GLU A 192 7.50 15.20 -6.48
C GLU A 192 8.27 15.64 -7.74
N ILE A 193 8.76 14.69 -8.55
CA ILE A 193 9.45 14.99 -9.82
C ILE A 193 8.50 15.65 -10.83
N LEU A 194 7.28 15.13 -10.98
CA LEU A 194 6.30 15.69 -11.92
C LEU A 194 5.73 17.04 -11.48
N GLY A 195 5.79 17.37 -10.20
CA GLY A 195 5.37 18.65 -9.64
C GLY A 195 6.53 19.61 -9.40
N LEU A 196 7.76 19.26 -9.79
CA LEU A 196 8.94 20.11 -9.57
C LEU A 196 8.85 21.37 -10.42
N MET A 197 8.97 22.51 -9.76
CA MET A 197 8.99 23.82 -10.41
C MET A 197 10.41 24.40 -10.45
N TRP A 198 10.68 25.27 -11.41
CA TRP A 198 11.98 25.92 -11.51
C TRP A 198 12.29 26.82 -10.32
N GLU A 199 11.28 27.39 -9.65
CA GLU A 199 11.45 28.15 -8.41
C GLU A 199 11.94 27.31 -7.22
N ASP A 200 11.80 25.99 -7.30
CA ASP A 200 12.28 25.04 -6.29
C ASP A 200 13.72 24.56 -6.57
N VAL A 201 14.31 24.97 -7.70
CA VAL A 201 15.66 24.55 -8.11
C VAL A 201 16.64 25.68 -7.83
N ASP A 202 17.38 25.57 -6.76
CA ASP A 202 18.46 26.49 -6.39
C ASP A 202 19.80 25.97 -6.92
N LEU A 203 20.22 26.47 -8.07
CA LEU A 203 21.48 26.07 -8.71
C LEU A 203 22.72 26.71 -8.05
N ASP A 204 22.54 27.79 -7.28
CA ASP A 204 23.65 28.48 -6.58
C ASP A 204 24.01 27.67 -5.32
N SER A 205 23.02 27.28 -4.53
CA SER A 205 23.21 26.43 -3.35
C SER A 205 23.30 24.94 -3.69
N ASN A 206 23.06 24.53 -4.93
CA ASN A 206 22.98 23.13 -5.41
C ASN A 206 21.93 22.31 -4.66
N LEU A 207 20.72 22.85 -4.49
CA LEU A 207 19.62 22.22 -3.77
C LEU A 207 18.34 22.21 -4.60
N ILE A 208 17.56 21.15 -4.46
CA ILE A 208 16.15 21.08 -4.86
C ILE A 208 15.30 21.11 -3.60
N HIS A 209 14.42 22.09 -3.49
CA HIS A 209 13.44 22.21 -2.43
C HIS A 209 12.19 21.43 -2.77
N VAL A 210 11.97 20.28 -2.15
CA VAL A 210 10.78 19.45 -2.43
C VAL A 210 9.55 20.04 -1.73
N ARG A 211 8.75 20.80 -2.49
CA ARG A 211 7.57 21.53 -1.99
C ARG A 211 6.27 21.11 -2.65
N HIS A 212 6.34 20.59 -3.87
CA HIS A 212 5.18 20.27 -4.69
C HIS A 212 5.03 18.76 -4.93
N ASN A 213 3.80 18.31 -5.12
CA ASN A 213 3.52 16.94 -5.49
C ASN A 213 2.35 16.86 -6.47
N LEU A 214 2.59 16.30 -7.63
CA LEU A 214 1.56 16.04 -8.62
C LEU A 214 0.88 14.70 -8.36
N THR A 215 -0.44 14.72 -8.34
CA THR A 215 -1.27 13.52 -8.21
C THR A 215 -2.20 13.38 -9.41
N PHE A 216 -2.51 12.12 -9.76
CA PHE A 216 -3.53 11.81 -10.76
C PHE A 216 -4.79 11.33 -10.03
N PRO A 217 -5.87 12.13 -9.97
CA PRO A 217 -7.15 11.68 -9.44
C PRO A 217 -7.65 10.44 -10.19
N CYS A 218 -8.35 9.53 -9.49
CA CYS A 218 -8.72 8.23 -10.07
C CYS A 218 -9.60 8.36 -11.32
N ASP A 219 -10.50 9.32 -11.35
CA ASP A 219 -11.54 9.48 -12.37
C ASP A 219 -11.24 10.64 -13.33
N SER A 220 -10.02 11.17 -13.31
CA SER A 220 -9.60 12.28 -14.16
C SER A 220 -8.30 11.96 -14.89
N ASN A 221 -8.20 12.43 -16.13
CA ASN A 221 -6.94 12.47 -16.86
C ASN A 221 -6.09 13.69 -16.46
N HIS A 222 -6.72 14.71 -15.89
CA HIS A 222 -6.04 15.90 -15.42
C HIS A 222 -5.28 15.63 -14.13
N ALA A 223 -4.09 16.18 -14.04
CA ALA A 223 -3.28 16.15 -12.84
C ALA A 223 -3.72 17.26 -11.87
N ALA A 224 -3.47 17.04 -10.59
CA ALA A 224 -3.59 18.06 -9.57
C ALA A 224 -2.22 18.25 -8.90
N VAL A 225 -1.69 19.47 -8.98
CA VAL A 225 -0.49 19.85 -8.24
C VAL A 225 -0.93 20.35 -6.86
N SER A 226 -0.27 19.87 -5.83
CA SER A 226 -0.57 20.23 -4.44
C SER A 226 0.72 20.62 -3.72
N THR A 227 0.67 21.72 -2.99
CA THR A 227 1.67 22.11 -1.99
C THR A 227 1.50 21.37 -0.67
N VAL A 228 0.37 20.65 -0.50
CA VAL A 228 0.10 19.80 0.65
C VAL A 228 0.77 18.45 0.43
N LEU A 229 1.99 18.31 0.89
CA LEU A 229 2.72 17.06 0.89
C LEU A 229 2.06 16.05 1.86
N LYS A 230 2.26 14.76 1.61
CA LYS A 230 1.60 13.68 2.38
C LYS A 230 1.90 13.72 3.89
N THR A 231 3.08 14.22 4.26
CA THR A 231 3.55 14.35 5.65
C THR A 231 4.47 15.57 5.76
N THR A 232 4.64 16.11 6.96
CA THR A 232 5.59 17.20 7.26
C THR A 232 7.02 16.82 6.86
N SER A 233 7.40 15.55 7.04
CA SER A 233 8.70 15.00 6.63
C SER A 233 8.90 14.90 5.11
N SER A 234 7.88 15.24 4.31
CA SER A 234 8.02 15.26 2.85
C SER A 234 8.63 16.56 2.33
N ARG A 235 8.58 17.66 3.09
CA ARG A 235 9.34 18.89 2.79
C ARG A 235 10.79 18.65 3.19
N ARG A 236 11.66 18.75 2.24
CA ARG A 236 13.09 18.52 2.42
C ARG A 236 13.90 19.15 1.29
N ASP A 237 15.15 19.31 1.53
CA ASP A 237 16.11 19.74 0.53
C ASP A 237 16.92 18.53 0.03
N VAL A 238 17.08 18.43 -1.27
CA VAL A 238 17.83 17.34 -1.91
C VAL A 238 19.01 17.94 -2.68
N PRO A 239 20.25 17.50 -2.42
CA PRO A 239 21.41 17.98 -3.14
C PRO A 239 21.37 17.68 -4.63
N ILE A 240 21.82 18.63 -5.45
CA ILE A 240 21.97 18.49 -6.90
C ILE A 240 23.36 17.92 -7.19
N THR A 241 23.40 16.76 -7.85
CA THR A 241 24.67 16.18 -8.33
C THR A 241 25.23 16.96 -9.51
N PRO A 242 26.57 16.92 -9.77
CA PRO A 242 27.18 17.66 -10.89
C PRO A 242 26.51 17.37 -12.24
N ALA A 243 26.24 16.11 -12.57
CA ALA A 243 25.59 15.72 -13.82
C ALA A 243 24.13 16.26 -13.93
N LEU A 244 23.38 16.27 -12.81
CA LEU A 244 22.05 16.86 -12.80
C LEU A 244 22.10 18.37 -12.92
N LYS A 245 23.11 19.03 -12.30
CA LYS A 245 23.30 20.48 -12.43
C LYS A 245 23.60 20.89 -13.88
N GLU A 246 24.49 20.19 -14.53
CA GLU A 246 24.83 20.42 -15.94
C GLU A 246 23.61 20.31 -16.84
N PHE A 247 22.81 19.26 -16.64
CA PHE A 247 21.53 19.08 -17.35
C PHE A 247 20.58 20.26 -17.11
N LEU A 248 20.32 20.62 -15.83
CA LEU A 248 19.38 21.69 -15.47
C LEU A 248 19.84 23.09 -15.94
N LEU A 249 21.13 23.32 -16.09
CA LEU A 249 21.67 24.57 -16.65
C LEU A 249 21.43 24.69 -18.15
N ASN A 250 21.39 23.56 -18.87
CA ASN A 250 21.23 23.52 -20.32
C ASN A 250 19.75 23.42 -20.75
N GLU A 251 18.80 23.20 -19.81
CA GLU A 251 17.38 23.10 -20.12
C GLU A 251 16.72 24.47 -20.32
N GLU A 252 15.93 24.59 -21.36
CA GLU A 252 15.12 25.79 -21.61
C GLU A 252 13.93 25.86 -20.63
N ARG A 253 13.79 27.01 -19.96
CA ARG A 253 12.70 27.24 -18.99
C ARG A 253 11.44 27.80 -19.67
N THR A 254 10.81 26.99 -20.53
CA THR A 254 9.61 27.38 -21.29
C THR A 254 8.32 27.22 -20.50
N SER A 255 8.37 26.66 -19.31
CA SER A 255 7.25 26.45 -18.39
C SER A 255 7.69 26.69 -16.94
N PRO A 256 6.80 27.00 -16.01
CA PRO A 256 7.12 26.98 -14.58
C PRO A 256 7.60 25.62 -14.07
N TYR A 257 7.19 24.53 -14.73
CA TYR A 257 7.54 23.15 -14.36
C TYR A 257 8.78 22.66 -15.10
N VAL A 258 9.63 21.91 -14.40
CA VAL A 258 10.82 21.28 -15.00
C VAL A 258 10.40 20.18 -16.00
N ILE A 259 9.32 19.48 -15.71
CA ILE A 259 8.75 18.46 -16.62
C ILE A 259 7.32 18.86 -16.97
N HIS A 260 7.10 19.18 -18.23
CA HIS A 260 5.81 19.70 -18.69
C HIS A 260 5.40 19.14 -20.06
N MET A 261 4.17 19.38 -20.49
CA MET A 261 3.68 19.14 -21.84
C MET A 261 4.13 20.27 -22.79
N GLN A 262 3.88 20.11 -24.09
CA GLN A 262 4.27 21.11 -25.10
C GLN A 262 3.56 22.46 -24.91
N ASP A 263 2.38 22.46 -24.30
CA ASP A 263 1.61 23.66 -23.95
C ASP A 263 2.09 24.32 -22.64
N GLY A 264 3.14 23.81 -22.02
CA GLY A 264 3.68 24.31 -20.74
C GLY A 264 2.95 23.80 -19.48
N GLU A 265 1.87 23.06 -19.65
CA GLU A 265 1.10 22.51 -18.52
C GLU A 265 1.73 21.21 -17.95
N VAL A 266 1.32 20.86 -16.73
CA VAL A 266 1.74 19.62 -16.09
C VAL A 266 1.30 18.38 -16.87
N LEU A 267 2.06 17.29 -16.77
CA LEU A 267 1.73 16.06 -17.47
C LEU A 267 0.35 15.52 -17.04
N SER A 268 -0.48 15.25 -18.04
CA SER A 268 -1.70 14.47 -17.84
C SER A 268 -1.38 13.00 -17.52
N LYS A 269 -2.37 12.26 -17.00
CA LYS A 269 -2.23 10.83 -16.71
C LYS A 269 -1.89 9.99 -17.96
N SER A 270 -2.51 10.33 -19.08
CA SER A 270 -2.24 9.68 -20.38
C SER A 270 -0.86 10.02 -20.92
N SER A 271 -0.43 11.28 -20.83
CA SER A 271 0.91 11.72 -21.23
C SER A 271 2.00 11.04 -20.39
N PHE A 272 1.80 10.93 -19.06
CA PHE A 272 2.72 10.19 -18.21
C PHE A 272 2.80 8.71 -18.62
N ARG A 273 1.67 8.06 -18.90
CA ARG A 273 1.66 6.67 -19.37
C ARG A 273 2.39 6.49 -20.70
N ALA A 274 2.21 7.43 -21.62
CA ALA A 274 2.90 7.42 -22.91
C ALA A 274 4.41 7.58 -22.73
N MET A 275 4.83 8.56 -21.92
CA MET A 275 6.23 8.78 -21.55
C MET A 275 6.84 7.51 -20.91
N TRP A 276 6.09 6.84 -20.03
CA TRP A 276 6.58 5.64 -19.35
C TRP A 276 6.69 4.42 -20.28
N ARG A 277 5.88 4.32 -21.32
CA ARG A 277 6.06 3.30 -22.39
C ARG A 277 7.40 3.48 -23.10
N THR A 278 7.83 4.73 -23.35
CA THR A 278 9.15 5.03 -23.94
C THR A 278 10.28 4.59 -23.00
N VAL A 279 10.16 4.81 -21.68
CA VAL A 279 11.13 4.32 -20.69
C VAL A 279 11.24 2.80 -20.75
N ASN A 280 10.10 2.08 -20.75
CA ASN A 280 10.10 0.62 -20.81
C ASN A 280 10.61 0.07 -22.16
N ALA A 281 10.43 0.78 -23.25
CA ALA A 281 11.02 0.40 -24.54
C ALA A 281 12.55 0.59 -24.57
N ALA A 282 13.06 1.55 -23.79
CA ALA A 282 14.48 1.86 -23.68
C ALA A 282 15.19 1.11 -22.53
N ARG A 283 14.47 0.24 -21.80
CA ARG A 283 15.03 -0.46 -20.64
C ARG A 283 16.23 -1.34 -21.00
N PRO A 284 17.22 -1.43 -20.13
CA PRO A 284 18.39 -2.27 -20.34
C PRO A 284 18.05 -3.76 -20.36
N SER A 285 18.93 -4.54 -20.95
CA SER A 285 18.80 -6.01 -20.94
C SER A 285 18.76 -6.55 -19.51
N GLY A 286 17.90 -7.54 -19.28
CA GLY A 286 17.70 -8.18 -17.97
C GLY A 286 16.78 -7.39 -17.01
N VAL A 287 16.28 -6.22 -17.40
CA VAL A 287 15.28 -5.45 -16.65
C VAL A 287 13.89 -5.79 -17.17
N GLU A 288 13.08 -6.49 -16.38
CA GLU A 288 11.74 -6.93 -16.82
C GLU A 288 10.73 -5.79 -16.91
N ASP A 289 10.70 -4.93 -15.88
CA ASP A 289 9.80 -3.78 -15.79
C ASP A 289 10.52 -2.61 -15.13
N CYS A 290 10.53 -1.48 -15.82
CA CYS A 290 11.07 -0.23 -15.30
C CYS A 290 9.91 0.64 -14.86
N HIS A 291 9.84 0.98 -13.58
CA HIS A 291 8.81 1.86 -13.01
C HIS A 291 9.41 2.89 -12.05
N PRO A 292 8.74 4.01 -11.74
CA PRO A 292 9.32 5.11 -10.96
C PRO A 292 9.89 4.69 -9.60
N HIS A 293 9.27 3.71 -8.94
CA HIS A 293 9.77 3.21 -7.66
C HIS A 293 11.06 2.40 -7.80
N LEU A 294 11.29 1.73 -8.96
CA LEU A 294 12.56 1.06 -9.24
C LEU A 294 13.72 2.06 -9.29
N LEU A 295 13.54 3.20 -9.94
CA LEU A 295 14.58 4.24 -10.01
C LEU A 295 14.92 4.80 -8.62
N ARG A 296 13.89 5.06 -7.82
CA ARG A 296 14.08 5.48 -6.43
C ARG A 296 14.73 4.40 -5.58
N HIS A 297 14.33 3.14 -5.75
CA HIS A 297 14.97 2.01 -5.08
C HIS A 297 16.45 1.90 -5.47
N THR A 298 16.76 2.06 -6.75
CA THR A 298 18.14 2.10 -7.27
C THR A 298 18.96 3.21 -6.60
N PHE A 299 18.42 4.44 -6.52
CA PHE A 299 19.08 5.54 -5.79
C PHE A 299 19.33 5.16 -4.33
N THR A 300 18.32 4.65 -3.64
CA THR A 300 18.42 4.27 -2.23
C THR A 300 19.51 3.23 -2.00
N THR A 301 19.50 2.16 -2.79
CA THR A 301 20.49 1.08 -2.68
C THR A 301 21.90 1.59 -2.96
N ARG A 302 22.07 2.49 -3.94
CA ARG A 302 23.37 3.08 -4.25
C ARG A 302 23.91 3.97 -3.15
N CYS A 303 23.06 4.81 -2.54
CA CYS A 303 23.46 5.61 -1.39
C CYS A 303 23.94 4.72 -0.23
N ILE A 304 23.21 3.64 0.03
CA ILE A 304 23.57 2.66 1.07
C ILE A 304 24.88 1.95 0.72
N SER A 305 25.03 1.46 -0.51
CA SER A 305 26.24 0.74 -0.96
C SER A 305 27.49 1.65 -1.03
N SER A 306 27.31 2.95 -1.15
CA SER A 306 28.43 3.92 -1.05
C SER A 306 28.81 4.29 0.39
N GLY A 307 28.20 3.64 1.40
CA GLY A 307 28.50 3.87 2.82
C GLY A 307 27.74 5.05 3.44
N MET A 308 26.72 5.60 2.75
CA MET A 308 25.91 6.65 3.34
C MET A 308 25.09 6.11 4.51
N ASP A 309 25.09 6.83 5.63
CA ASP A 309 24.33 6.49 6.81
C ASP A 309 22.81 6.37 6.53
N PRO A 310 22.15 5.31 7.00
CA PRO A 310 20.72 5.07 6.73
C PRO A 310 19.79 6.20 7.16
N THR A 311 20.11 6.96 8.21
CA THR A 311 19.30 8.11 8.66
C THR A 311 19.43 9.29 7.69
N SER A 312 20.60 9.50 7.13
CA SER A 312 20.84 10.48 6.05
C SER A 312 20.07 10.11 4.79
N VAL A 313 20.09 8.83 4.40
CA VAL A 313 19.30 8.32 3.26
C VAL A 313 17.80 8.48 3.52
N GLN A 314 17.33 8.17 4.74
CA GLN A 314 15.94 8.37 5.15
C GLN A 314 15.52 9.84 4.99
N HIS A 315 16.35 10.77 5.42
CA HIS A 315 16.08 12.20 5.31
C HIS A 315 15.99 12.63 3.85
N LEU A 316 16.95 12.26 3.00
CA LEU A 316 16.94 12.55 1.56
C LEU A 316 15.69 12.02 0.87
N LEU A 317 15.24 10.83 1.25
CA LEU A 317 14.06 10.21 0.69
C LEU A 317 12.75 10.77 1.28
N GLY A 318 12.76 11.38 2.45
CA GLY A 318 11.57 11.78 3.20
C GLY A 318 10.71 10.57 3.60
N HIS A 319 11.35 9.50 4.09
CA HIS A 319 10.65 8.37 4.67
C HIS A 319 10.24 8.71 6.09
N LYS A 320 8.93 8.56 6.41
CA LYS A 320 8.41 8.76 7.77
C LYS A 320 8.96 7.72 8.74
N ASP A 321 9.17 6.49 8.25
CA ASP A 321 9.59 5.33 9.01
C ASP A 321 10.93 4.83 8.49
N LEU A 322 11.91 4.73 9.39
CA LEU A 322 13.25 4.22 9.10
C LEU A 322 13.20 2.73 8.66
N SER A 323 12.18 1.99 9.09
CA SER A 323 12.04 0.56 8.76
C SER A 323 12.05 0.30 7.25
N VAL A 324 11.53 1.22 6.45
CA VAL A 324 11.52 1.13 4.98
C VAL A 324 12.94 1.20 4.42
N THR A 325 13.76 2.14 4.93
CA THR A 325 15.16 2.29 4.51
C THR A 325 16.01 1.14 5.07
N MET A 326 15.75 0.74 6.31
CA MET A 326 16.43 -0.40 6.96
C MET A 326 16.11 -1.73 6.28
N GLY A 327 14.92 -1.92 5.74
CA GLY A 327 14.58 -3.11 4.95
C GLY A 327 15.51 -3.26 3.73
N ILE A 328 15.78 -2.18 3.02
CA ILE A 328 16.70 -2.15 1.88
C ILE A 328 18.15 -2.33 2.35
N TYR A 329 18.53 -1.70 3.45
CA TYR A 329 19.86 -1.79 4.04
C TYR A 329 20.17 -3.23 4.51
N ASN A 330 19.25 -3.87 5.20
CA ASN A 330 19.45 -5.24 5.69
C ASN A 330 19.57 -6.23 4.53
N HIS A 331 18.76 -6.07 3.49
CA HIS A 331 18.85 -6.91 2.29
C HIS A 331 20.21 -6.77 1.59
N TYR A 332 20.68 -5.52 1.43
CA TYR A 332 22.01 -5.24 0.87
C TYR A 332 23.13 -5.85 1.72
N LEU A 333 23.07 -5.72 3.03
CA LEU A 333 24.04 -6.31 3.95
C LEU A 333 24.03 -7.85 3.94
N GLU A 334 22.88 -8.48 3.70
CA GLU A 334 22.81 -9.95 3.56
C GLU A 334 23.51 -10.43 2.30
N GLU A 335 23.44 -9.70 1.20
CA GLU A 335 24.16 -10.02 -0.04
C GLU A 335 25.69 -9.77 0.08
N GLU A 336 26.13 -8.72 0.75
CA GLU A 336 27.56 -8.38 0.93
C GLU A 336 28.20 -9.01 2.19
N ARG A 337 27.41 -9.54 3.13
CA ARG A 337 27.93 -10.04 4.42
C ARG A 337 28.99 -11.14 4.28
N HIS A 338 28.99 -11.91 3.22
CA HIS A 338 29.99 -12.98 3.08
C HIS A 338 31.39 -12.47 2.72
N GLU A 339 31.49 -11.49 1.84
CA GLU A 339 32.82 -11.03 1.39
C GLU A 339 33.41 -9.98 2.35
N ASN A 340 32.62 -9.00 2.78
CA ASN A 340 33.09 -7.93 3.68
C ASN A 340 33.29 -8.39 5.12
N THR A 341 32.50 -9.35 5.64
CA THR A 341 32.66 -9.82 7.01
C THR A 341 33.99 -10.53 7.20
N VAL A 342 34.47 -11.29 6.22
CA VAL A 342 35.79 -11.92 6.28
C VAL A 342 36.89 -10.89 6.27
N GLN A 343 36.82 -9.85 5.42
CA GLN A 343 37.82 -8.77 5.39
C GLN A 343 37.82 -7.92 6.66
N LEU A 344 36.65 -7.56 7.18
CA LEU A 344 36.51 -6.80 8.43
C LEU A 344 36.99 -7.61 9.63
N LEU A 345 36.70 -8.92 9.69
CA LEU A 345 37.21 -9.80 10.73
C LEU A 345 38.72 -9.96 10.64
N HIS A 346 39.29 -10.09 9.44
CA HIS A 346 40.75 -10.10 9.25
C HIS A 346 41.39 -8.80 9.74
N GLY A 347 40.81 -7.64 9.43
CA GLY A 347 41.28 -6.34 9.92
C GLY A 347 41.12 -6.17 11.44
N ALA A 348 39.95 -6.55 11.98
CA ALA A 348 39.66 -6.42 13.41
C ALA A 348 40.45 -7.42 14.27
N LEU A 349 40.84 -8.55 13.72
CA LEU A 349 41.56 -9.62 14.45
C LEU A 349 43.02 -9.73 14.02
N ALA A 350 43.56 -8.76 13.26
CA ALA A 350 44.96 -8.76 12.80
C ALA A 350 45.99 -8.80 13.95
N TYR A 351 45.57 -8.48 15.19
CA TYR A 351 46.40 -8.59 16.39
C TYR A 351 46.53 -10.03 16.93
N LEU A 352 45.77 -10.97 16.39
CA LEU A 352 45.84 -12.39 16.76
C LEU A 352 46.80 -13.19 15.87
N CYS A 353 47.28 -12.62 14.79
CA CYS A 353 48.32 -13.17 13.90
C CYS A 353 49.65 -12.48 14.19
#